data_6ecb8897b722f08fca0339f363c5a16b
#
_entry.id   6ecb8897b722f08fca0339f363c5a16b
#
_cell.length_a   1.000
_cell.length_b   1.000
_cell.length_c   1.000
_cell.angle_alpha   90.00
_cell.angle_beta   90.00
_cell.angle_gamma   90.00
#
_symmetry.space_group_name_H-M   'P 1'
#
loop_
_entity.id
_entity.type
_entity.pdbx_description
1 polymer ?
#
loop_
_entity_poly.entity_id
_entity_poly.type
_entity_poly.pdbx_seq_one_letter_code
_entity_poly.pdbx_strand_id
1 'polypeptide(L)'
;MDIILYLLLFIQYQHKQICWLFNFICRYIPLKQWVFDDSHSPKYQKFKIDKLPKIIYYEKWDYKDYIPYLEWKYGKKIKPVSRRSECDIDDNCTCPRCNAPKPYLYKNNGSKGQILCKVCSTAFSPEENRFSKSYSLKCPHCNPSLAHKKDRKHFVVHKCVNPKCPYYLHNLNKVDKKDLKEDYGKNKYKLHYIYREFQIDFFRMDLNTLPKNASSLKFSKHDQHVMSLCLTYKVNLGLSLRKTAQALKDIHGISISHQQVANYCKTASVCIKPFVDNYDYKTGNVFTADETYIKIRGIKTYIWFIMDAAKRSVIGYQVSDNRGVGPCILAMRMAFRHLKELPKNFKFIADGYSAYPLAAQEFFHEFGDKFKFEITQVIGLTNDDEVSKEFRPYKQMIERLNRTYKASYRKTNGFDNIDGANYDLALWVAYYNFLRPHKHNNYKVLNEVEMLSQADTMLGKWQLLIFLGQQTILNLQHGEASNCS
;
A
#
# COMPACT_ATOMS: atom_id res chain seq x y z
N MET A 1 -5.32 -53.58 -18.69
CA MET A 1 -5.17 -52.16 -18.36
C MET A 1 -4.69 -52.12 -16.92
N ASP A 2 -3.48 -51.57 -16.72
CA ASP A 2 -2.84 -51.60 -15.40
C ASP A 2 -3.67 -50.88 -14.36
N ILE A 3 -3.83 -51.51 -13.21
CA ILE A 3 -4.50 -50.96 -12.03
C ILE A 3 -3.91 -49.56 -11.70
N ILE A 4 -2.60 -49.40 -11.94
CA ILE A 4 -1.88 -48.14 -11.75
C ILE A 4 -2.42 -47.03 -12.67
N LEU A 5 -2.68 -47.33 -13.94
CA LEU A 5 -3.24 -46.38 -14.90
C LEU A 5 -4.66 -45.96 -14.50
N TYR A 6 -5.47 -46.93 -14.04
CA TYR A 6 -6.81 -46.62 -13.54
C TYR A 6 -6.78 -45.72 -12.28
N LEU A 7 -5.88 -46.01 -11.35
CA LEU A 7 -5.68 -45.17 -10.16
C LEU A 7 -5.20 -43.76 -10.51
N LEU A 8 -4.30 -43.63 -11.46
CA LEU A 8 -3.84 -42.29 -11.94
C LEU A 8 -4.97 -41.48 -12.58
N LEU A 9 -5.81 -42.11 -13.41
CA LEU A 9 -6.98 -41.47 -14.02
C LEU A 9 -8.01 -41.10 -12.94
N PHE A 10 -8.21 -41.94 -11.94
CA PHE A 10 -9.09 -41.64 -10.81
C PHE A 10 -8.58 -40.46 -9.97
N ILE A 11 -7.29 -40.43 -9.67
CA ILE A 11 -6.64 -39.28 -8.97
C ILE A 11 -6.78 -37.98 -9.79
N GLN A 12 -6.57 -38.05 -11.10
CA GLN A 12 -6.77 -36.88 -11.97
C GLN A 12 -8.22 -36.39 -11.98
N TYR A 13 -9.18 -37.34 -11.98
CA TYR A 13 -10.59 -37.00 -11.91
C TYR A 13 -10.94 -36.33 -10.56
N GLN A 14 -10.48 -36.88 -9.46
CA GLN A 14 -10.65 -36.30 -8.13
C GLN A 14 -10.01 -34.95 -8.02
N HIS A 15 -8.81 -34.77 -8.57
CA HIS A 15 -8.13 -33.48 -8.59
C HIS A 15 -8.93 -32.41 -9.38
N LYS A 16 -9.50 -32.78 -10.53
CA LYS A 16 -10.39 -31.89 -11.29
C LYS A 16 -11.64 -31.50 -10.50
N GLN A 17 -12.23 -32.44 -9.76
CA GLN A 17 -13.39 -32.15 -8.91
C GLN A 17 -13.02 -31.23 -7.74
N ILE A 18 -11.88 -31.45 -7.09
CA ILE A 18 -11.37 -30.59 -6.01
C ILE A 18 -11.11 -29.19 -6.53
N CYS A 19 -10.46 -29.05 -7.67
CA CYS A 19 -10.21 -27.74 -8.31
C CYS A 19 -11.53 -27.03 -8.67
N TRP A 20 -12.51 -27.76 -9.18
CA TRP A 20 -13.81 -27.23 -9.50
C TRP A 20 -14.56 -26.76 -8.24
N LEU A 21 -14.59 -27.58 -7.19
CA LEU A 21 -15.18 -27.24 -5.90
C LEU A 21 -14.49 -26.04 -5.25
N PHE A 22 -13.16 -26.00 -5.30
CA PHE A 22 -12.39 -24.88 -4.77
C PHE A 22 -12.71 -23.59 -5.53
N ASN A 23 -12.77 -23.63 -6.85
CA ASN A 23 -13.19 -22.51 -7.68
C ASN A 23 -14.63 -22.08 -7.42
N PHE A 24 -15.55 -23.04 -7.23
CA PHE A 24 -16.93 -22.79 -6.87
C PHE A 24 -17.02 -22.10 -5.51
N ILE A 25 -16.33 -22.62 -4.49
CA ILE A 25 -16.27 -22.04 -3.13
C ILE A 25 -15.69 -20.61 -3.19
N CYS A 26 -14.56 -20.42 -3.90
CA CYS A 26 -13.97 -19.09 -4.04
C CYS A 26 -14.84 -18.10 -4.80
N ARG A 27 -15.68 -18.57 -5.72
CA ARG A 27 -16.52 -17.75 -6.59
C ARG A 27 -17.86 -17.37 -5.97
N TYR A 28 -18.49 -18.30 -5.24
CA TYR A 28 -19.85 -18.15 -4.75
C TYR A 28 -19.95 -18.06 -3.24
N ILE A 29 -18.97 -18.61 -2.51
CA ILE A 29 -18.91 -18.56 -1.06
C ILE A 29 -17.67 -17.77 -0.68
N PRO A 30 -17.79 -16.47 -0.32
CA PRO A 30 -16.64 -15.71 0.15
C PRO A 30 -16.08 -16.37 1.41
N LEU A 31 -14.96 -17.09 1.29
CA LEU A 31 -14.28 -17.77 2.39
C LEU A 31 -14.07 -16.88 3.63
N LYS A 32 -13.94 -15.54 3.41
CA LYS A 32 -13.90 -14.56 4.49
C LYS A 32 -15.21 -14.47 5.28
N GLN A 33 -16.36 -14.60 4.65
CA GLN A 33 -17.66 -14.60 5.33
C GLN A 33 -17.89 -15.91 6.05
N TRP A 34 -17.51 -17.03 5.44
CA TRP A 34 -17.78 -18.36 6.00
C TRP A 34 -16.96 -18.67 7.26
N VAL A 35 -15.72 -18.21 7.34
CA VAL A 35 -14.85 -18.38 8.54
C VAL A 35 -15.23 -17.43 9.67
N PHE A 36 -16.06 -16.42 9.40
CA PHE A 36 -16.20 -15.24 10.25
C PHE A 36 -17.61 -14.79 10.56
N ASP A 37 -18.61 -15.37 9.97
CA ASP A 37 -20.04 -15.16 10.31
C ASP A 37 -20.56 -16.18 11.33
N ASP A 38 -19.66 -16.74 12.14
CA ASP A 38 -20.08 -17.41 13.35
C ASP A 38 -20.71 -16.34 14.26
N SER A 39 -22.02 -16.46 14.47
CA SER A 39 -22.82 -15.53 15.29
C SER A 39 -22.31 -15.42 16.74
N HIS A 40 -21.57 -16.44 17.21
CA HIS A 40 -20.98 -16.52 18.53
C HIS A 40 -19.55 -15.99 18.60
N SER A 41 -18.91 -15.77 17.46
CA SER A 41 -17.55 -15.28 17.37
C SER A 41 -17.52 -13.76 17.50
N PRO A 42 -16.66 -13.17 18.34
CA PRO A 42 -16.48 -11.74 18.35
C PRO A 42 -16.03 -11.29 16.96
N LYS A 43 -16.78 -10.37 16.33
CA LYS A 43 -16.51 -9.91 14.96
C LYS A 43 -15.24 -9.08 14.87
N TYR A 44 -14.07 -9.74 14.87
CA TYR A 44 -12.76 -9.09 14.74
C TYR A 44 -12.49 -8.41 13.44
N GLN A 45 -13.30 -8.68 12.46
CA GLN A 45 -12.95 -8.39 11.09
C GLN A 45 -13.57 -7.14 10.54
N LYS A 46 -14.61 -6.68 11.14
CA LYS A 46 -14.95 -5.27 11.00
C LYS A 46 -14.01 -4.54 11.94
N PHE A 47 -12.78 -4.38 11.50
CA PHE A 47 -11.81 -3.52 12.13
C PHE A 47 -12.36 -2.10 12.10
N LYS A 48 -13.25 -1.80 13.03
CA LYS A 48 -13.27 -0.47 13.59
C LYS A 48 -12.05 -0.44 14.48
N ILE A 49 -10.98 0.15 14.00
CA ILE A 49 -9.86 0.51 14.85
C ILE A 49 -10.38 1.69 15.65
N ASP A 50 -10.99 1.37 16.80
CA ASP A 50 -11.49 2.38 17.70
C ASP A 50 -10.34 3.21 18.26
N LYS A 51 -9.15 2.61 18.41
CA LYS A 51 -7.95 3.28 18.93
C LYS A 51 -6.69 2.69 18.31
N LEU A 52 -5.82 3.55 17.83
CA LEU A 52 -4.48 3.19 17.39
C LEU A 52 -3.55 2.98 18.60
N PRO A 53 -2.47 2.17 18.48
CA PRO A 53 -1.49 2.04 19.55
C PRO A 53 -0.84 3.39 19.84
N LYS A 54 -0.53 3.62 21.11
CA LYS A 54 0.26 4.78 21.50
C LYS A 54 1.72 4.53 21.14
N ILE A 55 2.32 5.44 20.41
CA ILE A 55 3.74 5.40 20.05
C ILE A 55 4.50 6.25 21.03
N ILE A 56 5.44 5.66 21.74
CA ILE A 56 6.34 6.38 22.64
C ILE A 56 7.72 6.35 22.02
N TYR A 57 8.20 7.50 21.60
CA TYR A 57 9.56 7.66 21.10
C TYR A 57 10.54 7.67 22.25
N TYR A 58 11.69 7.02 22.05
CA TYR A 58 12.80 7.08 22.96
C TYR A 58 13.83 8.05 22.41
N GLU A 59 14.21 9.03 23.21
CA GLU A 59 15.37 9.85 22.90
C GLU A 59 16.62 8.96 22.88
N LYS A 60 17.43 9.09 21.85
CA LYS A 60 18.74 8.45 21.77
C LYS A 60 19.72 9.32 22.54
N TRP A 61 19.93 8.98 23.77
CA TRP A 61 20.95 9.61 24.58
C TRP A 61 22.24 8.80 24.43
N ASP A 62 23.38 9.47 24.22
CA ASP A 62 24.68 8.80 24.35
C ASP A 62 24.87 8.37 25.80
N TYR A 63 25.51 7.22 26.03
CA TYR A 63 25.73 6.71 27.39
C TYR A 63 26.51 7.68 28.27
N LYS A 64 27.39 8.51 27.66
CA LYS A 64 28.18 9.52 28.40
C LYS A 64 27.30 10.58 29.05
N ASP A 65 26.24 10.98 28.38
CA ASP A 65 25.28 11.97 28.86
C ASP A 65 24.19 11.31 29.72
N TYR A 66 23.87 10.07 29.38
CA TYR A 66 22.79 9.34 30.06
C TYR A 66 23.19 8.83 31.46
N ILE A 67 24.47 8.44 31.68
CA ILE A 67 24.96 8.00 32.99
C ILE A 67 24.83 9.11 34.04
N PRO A 68 25.33 10.34 33.84
CA PRO A 68 25.17 11.43 34.85
C PRO A 68 23.70 11.73 35.14
N TYR A 69 22.83 11.72 34.12
CA TYR A 69 21.39 11.89 34.30
C TYR A 69 20.79 10.80 35.19
N LEU A 70 21.13 9.53 34.96
CA LEU A 70 20.63 8.41 35.76
C LEU A 70 21.18 8.41 37.18
N GLU A 71 22.44 8.78 37.36
CA GLU A 71 23.07 8.93 38.67
C GLU A 71 22.40 10.03 39.51
N TRP A 72 22.13 11.18 38.86
CA TRP A 72 21.34 12.25 39.48
C TRP A 72 19.92 11.79 39.85
N LYS A 73 19.24 11.11 38.90
CA LYS A 73 17.86 10.67 39.09
C LYS A 73 17.69 9.61 40.18
N TYR A 74 18.61 8.65 40.27
CA TYR A 74 18.50 7.49 41.15
C TYR A 74 19.43 7.56 42.36
N GLY A 75 20.30 8.55 42.46
CA GLY A 75 21.26 8.71 43.54
C GLY A 75 22.31 7.61 43.67
N LYS A 76 22.53 6.82 42.61
CA LYS A 76 23.45 5.68 42.59
C LYS A 76 24.38 5.74 41.40
N LYS A 77 25.70 5.57 41.64
CA LYS A 77 26.70 5.51 40.58
C LYS A 77 26.56 4.26 39.70
N ILE A 78 26.52 4.45 38.40
CA ILE A 78 26.49 3.36 37.41
C ILE A 78 27.91 2.95 37.07
N LYS A 79 28.42 1.93 37.78
CA LYS A 79 29.76 1.38 37.55
C LYS A 79 29.74 0.35 36.39
N PRO A 80 30.87 0.16 35.68
CA PRO A 80 31.03 -0.95 34.75
C PRO A 80 30.64 -2.30 35.33
N VAL A 81 30.36 -3.29 34.50
CA VAL A 81 30.01 -4.64 34.93
C VAL A 81 31.25 -5.32 35.50
N SER A 82 31.22 -5.69 36.79
CA SER A 82 32.25 -6.52 37.41
C SER A 82 32.06 -7.96 36.95
N ARG A 83 33.05 -8.54 36.26
CA ARG A 83 33.02 -9.90 35.72
C ARG A 83 33.90 -10.83 36.50
N ARG A 84 33.37 -11.98 36.92
CA ARG A 84 34.12 -13.06 37.56
C ARG A 84 34.74 -14.04 36.55
N SER A 85 34.26 -14.03 35.30
CA SER A 85 34.76 -14.88 34.21
C SER A 85 34.82 -14.06 32.92
N GLU A 86 35.63 -14.47 31.96
CA GLU A 86 35.65 -13.90 30.63
C GLU A 86 34.27 -13.98 29.98
N CYS A 87 33.82 -12.85 29.51
CA CYS A 87 32.52 -12.76 28.84
C CYS A 87 32.73 -12.73 27.33
N ASP A 88 32.09 -13.64 26.67
CA ASP A 88 32.14 -13.86 25.23
C ASP A 88 31.28 -12.81 24.48
N ILE A 89 31.57 -11.53 24.73
CA ILE A 89 30.97 -10.40 24.02
C ILE A 89 32.09 -9.76 23.22
N ASP A 90 31.87 -9.55 21.92
CA ASP A 90 32.79 -8.89 21.01
C ASP A 90 33.21 -7.51 21.55
N ASP A 91 34.49 -7.17 21.44
CA ASP A 91 35.02 -5.90 21.92
C ASP A 91 34.42 -4.69 21.18
N ASN A 92 34.02 -4.88 19.92
CA ASN A 92 33.35 -3.86 19.11
C ASN A 92 31.85 -3.76 19.37
N CYS A 93 31.30 -4.63 20.23
CA CYS A 93 29.86 -4.63 20.50
C CYS A 93 29.47 -3.41 21.35
N THR A 94 28.54 -2.61 20.84
CA THR A 94 27.98 -1.44 21.53
C THR A 94 26.47 -1.58 21.66
N CYS A 95 25.89 -0.91 22.68
CA CYS A 95 24.46 -0.88 22.84
C CYS A 95 23.79 -0.10 21.71
N PRO A 96 22.84 -0.67 20.94
CA PRO A 96 22.20 0.01 19.81
C PRO A 96 21.33 1.19 20.23
N ARG A 97 21.04 1.36 21.51
CA ARG A 97 20.21 2.45 22.02
C ARG A 97 21.00 3.62 22.58
N CYS A 98 22.05 3.37 23.35
CA CYS A 98 22.82 4.43 24.05
C CYS A 98 24.31 4.40 23.74
N ASN A 99 24.74 3.59 22.79
CA ASN A 99 26.14 3.39 22.37
C ASN A 99 27.10 2.98 23.50
N ALA A 100 26.57 2.49 24.65
CA ALA A 100 27.38 2.04 25.75
C ALA A 100 28.30 0.89 25.30
N PRO A 101 29.64 0.96 25.60
CA PRO A 101 30.59 -0.02 25.18
C PRO A 101 30.54 -1.30 26.05
N LYS A 102 31.26 -2.34 25.63
CA LYS A 102 31.36 -3.66 26.27
C LYS A 102 31.42 -3.63 27.82
N PRO A 103 32.15 -2.72 28.50
CA PRO A 103 32.16 -2.68 29.97
C PRO A 103 30.79 -2.49 30.62
N TYR A 104 29.81 -1.98 29.90
CA TYR A 104 28.43 -1.80 30.40
C TYR A 104 27.46 -2.84 29.87
N LEU A 105 27.95 -3.86 29.16
CA LEU A 105 27.13 -4.93 28.54
C LEU A 105 27.34 -6.24 29.30
N TYR A 106 26.31 -7.05 29.48
CA TYR A 106 26.40 -8.39 30.04
C TYR A 106 25.39 -9.35 29.39
N LYS A 107 25.70 -10.65 29.44
CA LYS A 107 24.79 -11.67 28.93
C LYS A 107 23.54 -11.76 29.78
N ASN A 108 22.40 -11.79 29.17
CA ASN A 108 21.11 -11.94 29.84
C ASN A 108 20.88 -13.44 30.12
N ASN A 109 20.94 -13.84 31.39
CA ASN A 109 20.77 -15.24 31.78
C ASN A 109 19.38 -15.76 31.37
N GLY A 110 19.35 -16.89 30.67
CA GLY A 110 18.12 -17.57 30.22
C GLY A 110 17.60 -17.12 28.86
N SER A 111 18.24 -16.18 28.19
CA SER A 111 17.91 -15.77 26.83
C SER A 111 18.97 -16.18 25.82
N LYS A 112 18.58 -16.80 24.73
CA LYS A 112 19.43 -17.29 23.62
C LYS A 112 20.35 -16.19 23.08
N GLY A 113 21.55 -16.00 23.67
CA GLY A 113 22.56 -15.07 23.21
C GLY A 113 22.23 -13.57 23.35
N GLN A 114 21.17 -13.19 24.06
CA GLN A 114 20.85 -11.77 24.27
C GLN A 114 21.83 -11.09 25.22
N ILE A 115 22.17 -9.87 24.87
CA ILE A 115 23.00 -8.96 25.68
C ILE A 115 22.07 -7.91 26.31
N LEU A 116 22.31 -7.60 27.60
CA LEU A 116 21.62 -6.54 28.32
C LEU A 116 22.56 -5.37 28.58
N CYS A 117 22.12 -4.16 28.28
CA CYS A 117 22.85 -2.95 28.60
C CYS A 117 22.53 -2.50 30.04
N LYS A 118 23.55 -2.31 30.86
CA LYS A 118 23.42 -1.86 32.24
C LYS A 118 22.98 -0.40 32.34
N VAL A 119 23.30 0.43 31.34
CA VAL A 119 22.98 1.86 31.36
C VAL A 119 21.49 2.09 31.02
N CYS A 120 21.03 1.61 29.91
CA CYS A 120 19.66 1.90 29.43
C CYS A 120 18.68 0.72 29.59
N SER A 121 19.11 -0.39 30.19
CA SER A 121 18.33 -1.62 30.40
C SER A 121 17.76 -2.23 29.11
N THR A 122 18.37 -1.95 27.96
CA THR A 122 17.95 -2.51 26.67
C THR A 122 18.57 -3.90 26.50
N ALA A 123 17.74 -4.90 26.21
CA ALA A 123 18.19 -6.23 25.82
C ALA A 123 18.21 -6.30 24.28
N PHE A 124 19.29 -6.82 23.69
CA PHE A 124 19.46 -6.91 22.24
C PHE A 124 20.29 -8.16 21.87
N SER A 125 20.18 -8.59 20.62
CA SER A 125 21.02 -9.63 20.04
C SER A 125 22.05 -9.01 19.10
N PRO A 126 23.34 -9.33 19.21
CA PRO A 126 24.38 -8.79 18.31
C PRO A 126 24.15 -9.17 16.85
N GLU A 127 23.58 -10.34 16.59
CA GLU A 127 23.32 -10.88 15.25
C GLU A 127 22.07 -10.31 14.60
N GLU A 128 21.15 -9.77 15.37
CA GLU A 128 19.87 -9.27 14.89
C GLU A 128 19.74 -7.77 15.15
N ASN A 129 19.86 -6.96 14.12
CA ASN A 129 19.67 -5.50 14.15
C ASN A 129 18.23 -5.07 14.50
N ARG A 130 17.52 -5.86 15.33
CA ARG A 130 16.10 -5.64 15.68
C ARG A 130 15.86 -4.47 16.62
N PHE A 131 16.90 -3.87 17.20
CA PHE A 131 16.80 -2.83 18.20
C PHE A 131 17.15 -1.41 17.74
N SER A 132 17.16 -1.18 16.44
CA SER A 132 17.23 0.20 15.94
C SER A 132 15.94 1.00 16.15
N LYS A 133 14.90 0.39 16.74
CA LYS A 133 13.63 1.08 16.98
C LYS A 133 13.78 2.10 18.10
N SER A 134 13.67 3.37 17.71
CA SER A 134 13.65 4.51 18.61
C SER A 134 12.31 4.70 19.34
N TYR A 135 11.42 3.73 19.30
CA TYR A 135 10.05 3.84 19.81
C TYR A 135 9.53 2.52 20.39
N SER A 136 8.49 2.62 21.20
CA SER A 136 7.71 1.50 21.74
C SER A 136 6.25 1.68 21.44
N LEU A 137 5.61 0.61 20.99
CA LEU A 137 4.17 0.56 20.78
C LEU A 137 3.47 0.15 22.08
N LYS A 138 2.54 0.96 22.56
CA LYS A 138 1.74 0.72 23.76
C LYS A 138 0.30 0.38 23.40
N CYS A 139 -0.28 -0.57 24.13
CA CYS A 139 -1.70 -0.87 23.96
C CYS A 139 -2.56 0.36 24.27
N PRO A 140 -3.49 0.77 23.37
CA PRO A 140 -4.31 1.96 23.59
C PRO A 140 -5.34 1.79 24.71
N HIS A 141 -5.65 0.53 25.10
CA HIS A 141 -6.68 0.22 26.08
C HIS A 141 -6.16 0.01 27.50
N CYS A 142 -4.91 -0.48 27.66
CA CYS A 142 -4.36 -0.80 28.98
C CYS A 142 -2.92 -0.29 29.20
N ASN A 143 -2.31 0.36 28.20
CA ASN A 143 -1.02 1.02 28.26
C ASN A 143 0.28 0.16 28.31
N PRO A 144 0.32 -1.13 28.70
CA PRO A 144 1.53 -1.95 28.57
C PRO A 144 2.04 -2.03 27.13
N SER A 145 3.35 -2.29 26.99
CA SER A 145 3.97 -2.46 25.65
C SER A 145 3.36 -3.64 24.90
N LEU A 146 3.14 -3.46 23.62
CA LEU A 146 2.72 -4.53 22.74
C LEU A 146 3.87 -5.51 22.53
N ALA A 147 3.62 -6.80 22.70
CA ALA A 147 4.59 -7.83 22.44
C ALA A 147 4.66 -8.15 20.95
N HIS A 148 5.86 -8.19 20.40
CA HIS A 148 6.12 -8.71 19.07
C HIS A 148 5.73 -10.21 19.02
N LYS A 149 4.98 -10.61 18.01
CA LYS A 149 4.47 -11.99 17.90
C LYS A 149 4.94 -12.70 16.66
N LYS A 150 4.98 -12.02 15.52
CA LYS A 150 5.26 -12.68 14.24
C LYS A 150 5.70 -11.67 13.18
N ASP A 151 6.77 -12.02 12.48
CA ASP A 151 7.17 -11.35 11.25
C ASP A 151 6.43 -12.00 10.06
N ARG A 152 5.88 -11.17 9.21
CA ARG A 152 5.31 -11.52 7.93
C ARG A 152 6.13 -10.86 6.82
N LYS A 153 5.96 -11.29 5.57
CA LYS A 153 6.73 -10.76 4.43
C LYS A 153 6.66 -9.22 4.32
N HIS A 154 5.53 -8.62 4.65
CA HIS A 154 5.28 -7.19 4.44
C HIS A 154 4.86 -6.44 5.72
N PHE A 155 4.77 -7.11 6.85
CA PHE A 155 4.38 -6.48 8.11
C PHE A 155 4.78 -7.30 9.32
N VAL A 156 4.83 -6.63 10.46
CA VAL A 156 5.10 -7.23 11.77
C VAL A 156 3.81 -7.22 12.60
N VAL A 157 3.55 -8.30 13.31
CA VAL A 157 2.36 -8.43 14.16
C VAL A 157 2.75 -8.22 15.63
N HIS A 158 2.12 -7.23 16.26
CA HIS A 158 2.21 -6.94 17.67
C HIS A 158 0.90 -7.30 18.37
N LYS A 159 0.97 -7.80 19.61
CA LYS A 159 -0.19 -8.23 20.38
C LYS A 159 -0.09 -7.71 21.82
N CYS A 160 -1.21 -7.22 22.35
CA CYS A 160 -1.32 -7.00 23.80
C CYS A 160 -1.43 -8.35 24.50
N VAL A 161 -0.54 -8.61 25.43
CA VAL A 161 -0.52 -9.88 26.22
C VAL A 161 -1.13 -9.75 27.61
N ASN A 162 -1.56 -8.56 27.99
CA ASN A 162 -2.12 -8.31 29.32
C ASN A 162 -3.50 -9.01 29.47
N PRO A 163 -3.65 -9.98 30.39
CA PRO A 163 -4.92 -10.67 30.61
C PRO A 163 -6.00 -9.80 31.24
N LYS A 164 -5.60 -8.67 31.88
CA LYS A 164 -6.50 -7.68 32.48
C LYS A 164 -6.82 -6.52 31.53
N CYS A 165 -6.47 -6.63 30.22
CA CYS A 165 -6.77 -5.58 29.27
C CYS A 165 -8.29 -5.43 29.09
N PRO A 166 -8.87 -4.21 29.23
CA PRO A 166 -10.31 -4.01 29.05
C PRO A 166 -10.83 -4.49 27.68
N TYR A 167 -10.04 -4.27 26.64
CA TYR A 167 -10.36 -4.76 25.29
C TYR A 167 -10.42 -6.30 25.22
N TYR A 168 -9.46 -6.98 25.84
CA TYR A 168 -9.45 -8.44 25.93
C TYR A 168 -10.67 -8.97 26.71
N LEU A 169 -10.94 -8.39 27.89
CA LEU A 169 -12.07 -8.82 28.74
C LEU A 169 -13.41 -8.57 28.05
N HIS A 170 -13.59 -7.42 27.40
CA HIS A 170 -14.78 -7.13 26.64
C HIS A 170 -15.03 -8.15 25.52
N ASN A 171 -13.98 -8.51 24.78
CA ASN A 171 -14.11 -9.52 23.74
C ASN A 171 -14.30 -10.93 24.29
N LEU A 172 -13.67 -11.25 25.42
CA LEU A 172 -13.83 -12.55 26.10
C LEU A 172 -15.30 -12.74 26.57
N ASN A 173 -15.94 -11.69 27.06
CA ASN A 173 -17.34 -11.74 27.50
C ASN A 173 -18.34 -11.95 26.34
N LYS A 174 -17.92 -11.71 25.11
CA LYS A 174 -18.74 -11.97 23.91
C LYS A 174 -18.66 -13.40 23.40
N VAL A 175 -17.74 -14.19 23.91
CA VAL A 175 -17.57 -15.59 23.50
C VAL A 175 -18.38 -16.49 24.43
N ASP A 176 -19.09 -17.43 23.84
CA ASP A 176 -19.91 -18.39 24.60
C ASP A 176 -19.01 -19.23 25.50
N LYS A 177 -19.44 -19.44 26.76
CA LYS A 177 -18.68 -20.23 27.74
C LYS A 177 -18.45 -21.68 27.28
N LYS A 178 -19.32 -22.21 26.44
CA LYS A 178 -19.16 -23.56 25.84
C LYS A 178 -17.95 -23.61 24.92
N ASP A 179 -17.77 -22.59 24.07
CA ASP A 179 -16.65 -22.50 23.11
C ASP A 179 -15.31 -22.27 23.80
N LEU A 180 -15.30 -21.72 25.01
CA LEU A 180 -14.08 -21.48 25.79
C LEU A 180 -13.55 -22.74 26.50
N LYS A 181 -14.40 -23.78 26.67
CA LYS A 181 -14.05 -25.04 27.32
C LYS A 181 -13.30 -26.01 26.39
N GLU A 182 -13.38 -25.83 25.08
CA GLU A 182 -12.58 -26.59 24.13
C GLU A 182 -11.08 -26.27 24.28
N ASP A 183 -10.20 -27.25 24.13
CA ASP A 183 -8.74 -27.12 24.33
C ASP A 183 -8.09 -25.98 23.54
N TYR A 184 -8.67 -25.59 22.43
CA TYR A 184 -8.22 -24.49 21.58
C TYR A 184 -9.13 -23.26 21.61
N GLY A 185 -10.16 -23.24 22.46
CA GLY A 185 -11.23 -22.23 22.42
C GLY A 185 -10.72 -20.79 22.48
N LYS A 186 -9.84 -20.46 23.46
CA LYS A 186 -9.26 -19.11 23.57
C LYS A 186 -8.33 -18.75 22.41
N ASN A 187 -7.68 -19.72 21.77
CA ASN A 187 -6.75 -19.49 20.65
C ASN A 187 -7.47 -19.38 19.30
N LYS A 188 -8.67 -19.95 19.19
CA LYS A 188 -9.55 -19.84 18.03
C LYS A 188 -9.95 -18.38 17.78
N TYR A 189 -10.12 -17.61 18.84
CA TYR A 189 -10.53 -16.23 18.80
C TYR A 189 -9.36 -15.27 19.00
N LYS A 190 -9.31 -14.18 18.21
CA LYS A 190 -8.28 -13.13 18.34
C LYS A 190 -8.71 -12.10 19.37
N LEU A 191 -8.86 -12.48 20.64
CA LEU A 191 -9.45 -11.68 21.72
C LEU A 191 -8.61 -10.47 22.12
N HIS A 192 -7.29 -10.55 21.97
CA HIS A 192 -6.38 -9.48 22.33
C HIS A 192 -6.31 -8.41 21.25
N TYR A 193 -5.98 -7.18 21.64
CA TYR A 193 -5.66 -6.12 20.72
C TYR A 193 -4.44 -6.52 19.86
N ILE A 194 -4.56 -6.40 18.55
CA ILE A 194 -3.54 -6.78 17.57
C ILE A 194 -3.28 -5.58 16.67
N TYR A 195 -2.02 -5.19 16.58
CA TYR A 195 -1.55 -4.17 15.67
C TYR A 195 -0.62 -4.78 14.61
N ARG A 196 -0.75 -4.32 13.38
CA ARG A 196 0.10 -4.69 12.26
C ARG A 196 0.95 -3.51 11.87
N GLU A 197 2.24 -3.63 12.09
CA GLU A 197 3.22 -2.63 11.70
C GLU A 197 3.79 -2.98 10.33
N PHE A 198 3.84 -2.02 9.42
CA PHE A 198 4.36 -2.20 8.07
C PHE A 198 5.72 -1.53 7.94
N GLN A 199 6.67 -2.23 7.33
CA GLN A 199 7.98 -1.68 6.97
C GLN A 199 8.02 -1.51 5.45
N ILE A 200 7.89 -0.28 4.98
CA ILE A 200 7.91 0.06 3.57
C ILE A 200 8.88 1.23 3.38
N ASP A 201 9.70 1.15 2.34
CA ASP A 201 10.49 2.29 1.89
C ASP A 201 9.57 3.26 1.13
N PHE A 202 9.08 4.27 1.83
CA PHE A 202 8.00 5.13 1.37
C PHE A 202 8.32 5.89 0.09
N PHE A 203 9.48 6.42 -0.10
CA PHE A 203 9.77 7.30 -1.23
C PHE A 203 10.76 6.71 -2.25
N ARG A 204 11.13 5.47 -2.08
CA ARG A 204 12.05 4.81 -3.00
C ARG A 204 11.32 4.37 -4.26
N MET A 205 11.81 4.79 -5.39
CA MET A 205 11.41 4.25 -6.69
C MET A 205 12.29 3.05 -7.04
N ASP A 206 11.68 1.93 -7.38
CA ASP A 206 12.41 0.78 -7.90
C ASP A 206 12.56 0.89 -9.42
N LEU A 207 13.71 1.39 -9.85
CA LEU A 207 14.05 1.53 -11.27
C LEU A 207 14.31 0.16 -11.94
N ASN A 208 14.55 -0.90 -11.15
CA ASN A 208 14.77 -2.24 -11.68
C ASN A 208 13.46 -2.86 -12.23
N THR A 209 12.30 -2.30 -11.86
CA THR A 209 11.01 -2.70 -12.42
C THR A 209 10.77 -2.18 -13.84
N LEU A 210 11.57 -1.22 -14.31
CA LEU A 210 11.47 -0.71 -15.67
C LEU A 210 12.05 -1.72 -16.65
N PRO A 211 11.32 -2.06 -17.72
CA PRO A 211 11.84 -2.95 -18.75
C PRO A 211 13.11 -2.39 -19.39
N LYS A 212 14.08 -3.26 -19.65
CA LYS A 212 15.24 -2.89 -20.45
C LYS A 212 14.81 -2.32 -21.80
N ASN A 213 15.41 -1.22 -22.21
CA ASN A 213 15.02 -0.47 -23.43
C ASN A 213 13.60 0.11 -23.43
N ALA A 214 13.02 0.40 -22.27
CA ALA A 214 11.72 1.06 -22.18
C ALA A 214 11.69 2.44 -22.86
N SER A 215 12.85 3.12 -22.95
CA SER A 215 13.01 4.38 -23.66
C SER A 215 13.04 4.25 -25.19
N SER A 216 13.13 3.03 -25.73
CA SER A 216 13.24 2.80 -27.16
C SER A 216 12.03 2.04 -27.71
N LEU A 217 11.34 2.63 -28.68
CA LEU A 217 10.23 1.98 -29.37
C LEU A 217 10.71 1.33 -30.65
N LYS A 218 10.27 0.08 -30.89
CA LYS A 218 10.53 -0.65 -32.13
C LYS A 218 9.20 -0.98 -32.82
N PHE A 219 9.09 -0.55 -34.05
CA PHE A 219 7.94 -0.83 -34.91
C PHE A 219 8.35 -1.76 -36.05
N SER A 220 7.65 -2.88 -36.21
CA SER A 220 7.96 -3.85 -37.27
C SER A 220 7.03 -3.72 -38.47
N LYS A 221 5.75 -3.49 -38.24
CA LYS A 221 4.72 -3.46 -39.30
C LYS A 221 3.95 -2.14 -39.39
N HIS A 222 3.72 -1.51 -38.26
CA HIS A 222 2.97 -0.27 -38.14
C HIS A 222 3.79 0.74 -37.33
N ASP A 223 3.61 2.01 -37.64
CA ASP A 223 4.33 3.14 -37.03
C ASP A 223 3.71 3.64 -35.72
N GLN A 224 4.28 4.71 -35.18
CA GLN A 224 3.80 5.38 -33.98
C GLN A 224 2.40 6.01 -34.17
N HIS A 225 2.04 6.39 -35.40
CA HIS A 225 0.72 6.92 -35.69
C HIS A 225 -0.37 5.88 -35.43
N VAL A 226 -0.18 4.64 -35.92
CA VAL A 226 -1.12 3.53 -35.68
C VAL A 226 -1.21 3.19 -34.19
N MET A 227 -0.09 3.25 -33.46
CA MET A 227 -0.10 3.10 -32.00
C MET A 227 -0.97 4.17 -31.34
N SER A 228 -0.86 5.42 -31.76
CA SER A 228 -1.66 6.53 -31.22
C SER A 228 -3.15 6.40 -31.54
N LEU A 229 -3.50 5.89 -32.71
CA LEU A 229 -4.86 5.51 -33.06
C LEU A 229 -5.40 4.43 -32.11
N CYS A 230 -4.60 3.37 -31.85
CA CYS A 230 -4.97 2.33 -30.89
C CYS A 230 -5.28 2.92 -29.51
N LEU A 231 -4.43 3.83 -29.02
CA LEU A 231 -4.62 4.48 -27.72
C LEU A 231 -5.88 5.36 -27.71
N THR A 232 -6.10 6.14 -28.76
CA THR A 232 -7.29 7.00 -28.86
C THR A 232 -8.57 6.16 -28.85
N TYR A 233 -8.67 5.12 -29.65
CA TYR A 233 -9.85 4.26 -29.69
C TYR A 233 -10.03 3.46 -28.40
N LYS A 234 -8.95 2.86 -27.87
CA LYS A 234 -9.03 2.01 -26.67
C LYS A 234 -9.24 2.82 -25.41
N VAL A 235 -8.46 3.89 -25.19
CA VAL A 235 -8.45 4.63 -23.93
C VAL A 235 -9.47 5.77 -23.93
N ASN A 236 -9.42 6.68 -24.92
CA ASN A 236 -10.29 7.84 -24.93
C ASN A 236 -11.75 7.46 -25.20
N LEU A 237 -11.99 6.61 -26.22
CA LEU A 237 -13.34 6.17 -26.59
C LEU A 237 -13.78 4.92 -25.82
N GLY A 238 -12.86 4.29 -25.08
CA GLY A 238 -13.12 3.13 -24.25
C GLY A 238 -13.57 1.89 -25.04
N LEU A 239 -13.09 1.69 -26.26
CA LEU A 239 -13.41 0.50 -27.04
C LEU A 239 -12.67 -0.72 -26.50
N SER A 240 -13.26 -1.91 -26.64
CA SER A 240 -12.54 -3.16 -26.37
C SER A 240 -11.43 -3.37 -27.40
N LEU A 241 -10.41 -4.18 -27.10
CA LEU A 241 -9.31 -4.46 -28.02
C LEU A 241 -9.77 -4.96 -29.39
N ARG A 242 -10.79 -5.83 -29.42
CA ARG A 242 -11.37 -6.35 -30.68
C ARG A 242 -12.12 -5.27 -31.46
N LYS A 243 -12.92 -4.43 -30.76
CA LYS A 243 -13.61 -3.30 -31.40
C LYS A 243 -12.63 -2.24 -31.89
N THR A 244 -11.52 -2.02 -31.16
CA THR A 244 -10.45 -1.12 -31.63
C THR A 244 -9.82 -1.63 -32.91
N ALA A 245 -9.46 -2.92 -32.98
CA ALA A 245 -8.93 -3.51 -34.23
C ALA A 245 -9.94 -3.44 -35.39
N GLN A 246 -11.21 -3.67 -35.10
CA GLN A 246 -12.28 -3.56 -36.12
C GLN A 246 -12.44 -2.10 -36.60
N ALA A 247 -12.49 -1.14 -35.71
CA ALA A 247 -12.60 0.28 -36.05
C ALA A 247 -11.41 0.75 -36.92
N LEU A 248 -10.18 0.31 -36.58
CA LEU A 248 -9.00 0.62 -37.38
C LEU A 248 -9.10 0.05 -38.81
N LYS A 249 -9.66 -1.15 -38.96
CA LYS A 249 -9.88 -1.75 -40.26
C LYS A 249 -10.98 -1.01 -41.04
N ASP A 250 -12.12 -0.76 -40.40
CA ASP A 250 -13.31 -0.24 -41.09
C ASP A 250 -13.18 1.26 -41.45
N ILE A 251 -12.51 2.05 -40.57
CA ILE A 251 -12.42 3.50 -40.75
C ILE A 251 -11.11 3.91 -41.44
N HIS A 252 -10.01 3.22 -41.13
CA HIS A 252 -8.68 3.60 -41.63
C HIS A 252 -8.07 2.61 -42.60
N GLY A 253 -8.72 1.49 -42.88
CA GLY A 253 -8.17 0.42 -43.73
C GLY A 253 -6.95 -0.30 -43.14
N ILE A 254 -6.69 -0.11 -41.83
CA ILE A 254 -5.51 -0.66 -41.13
C ILE A 254 -5.85 -2.03 -40.57
N SER A 255 -5.25 -3.08 -41.14
CA SER A 255 -5.42 -4.45 -40.66
C SER A 255 -4.45 -4.74 -39.51
N ILE A 256 -4.97 -4.80 -38.30
CA ILE A 256 -4.21 -5.06 -37.06
C ILE A 256 -4.94 -6.08 -36.18
N SER A 257 -4.21 -6.98 -35.54
CA SER A 257 -4.81 -7.92 -34.60
C SER A 257 -5.11 -7.26 -33.24
N HIS A 258 -6.12 -7.73 -32.51
CA HIS A 258 -6.43 -7.26 -31.15
C HIS A 258 -5.26 -7.49 -30.18
N GLN A 259 -4.45 -8.55 -30.40
CA GLN A 259 -3.24 -8.78 -29.61
C GLN A 259 -2.18 -7.70 -29.86
N GLN A 260 -2.03 -7.23 -31.09
CA GLN A 260 -1.09 -6.14 -31.39
C GLN A 260 -1.58 -4.82 -30.79
N VAL A 261 -2.89 -4.57 -30.77
CA VAL A 261 -3.47 -3.43 -30.04
C VAL A 261 -3.12 -3.51 -28.55
N ALA A 262 -3.26 -4.69 -27.93
CA ALA A 262 -2.87 -4.91 -26.54
C ALA A 262 -1.37 -4.67 -26.31
N ASN A 263 -0.50 -5.14 -27.21
CA ASN A 263 0.94 -4.92 -27.14
C ASN A 263 1.28 -3.42 -27.23
N TYR A 264 0.63 -2.66 -28.10
CA TYR A 264 0.82 -1.22 -28.20
C TYR A 264 0.36 -0.49 -26.93
N CYS A 265 -0.79 -0.86 -26.35
CA CYS A 265 -1.24 -0.31 -25.08
C CYS A 265 -0.24 -0.62 -23.96
N LYS A 266 0.26 -1.86 -23.87
CA LYS A 266 1.29 -2.25 -22.91
C LYS A 266 2.56 -1.42 -23.07
N THR A 267 3.07 -1.30 -24.30
CA THR A 267 4.31 -0.53 -24.58
C THR A 267 4.12 0.94 -24.22
N ALA A 268 3.00 1.55 -24.62
CA ALA A 268 2.69 2.93 -24.28
C ALA A 268 2.60 3.13 -22.77
N SER A 269 1.94 2.22 -22.04
CA SER A 269 1.84 2.28 -20.59
C SER A 269 3.20 2.25 -19.91
N VAL A 270 4.08 1.34 -20.33
CA VAL A 270 5.44 1.23 -19.79
C VAL A 270 6.24 2.52 -20.01
N CYS A 271 6.09 3.15 -21.19
CA CYS A 271 6.77 4.42 -21.48
C CYS A 271 6.17 5.59 -20.70
N ILE A 272 4.85 5.70 -20.61
CA ILE A 272 4.15 6.88 -20.06
C ILE A 272 4.13 6.85 -18.52
N LYS A 273 4.01 5.68 -17.92
CA LYS A 273 3.85 5.53 -16.46
C LYS A 273 4.92 6.27 -15.65
N PRO A 274 6.23 6.20 -15.94
CA PRO A 274 7.25 6.95 -15.22
C PRO A 274 7.03 8.47 -15.24
N PHE A 275 6.54 9.03 -16.34
CA PHE A 275 6.19 10.45 -16.41
C PHE A 275 5.00 10.76 -15.48
N VAL A 276 3.92 10.00 -15.58
CA VAL A 276 2.72 10.18 -14.74
C VAL A 276 3.05 10.05 -13.25
N ASP A 277 3.84 9.06 -12.89
CA ASP A 277 4.20 8.77 -11.50
C ASP A 277 5.16 9.80 -10.91
N ASN A 278 6.00 10.44 -11.73
CA ASN A 278 6.99 11.42 -11.28
C ASN A 278 6.61 12.87 -11.62
N TYR A 279 5.44 13.10 -12.20
CA TYR A 279 4.97 14.45 -12.49
C TYR A 279 4.71 15.22 -11.19
N ASP A 280 5.22 16.46 -11.10
CA ASP A 280 4.93 17.37 -9.99
C ASP A 280 3.54 17.97 -10.14
N TYR A 281 2.58 17.39 -9.49
CA TYR A 281 1.18 17.80 -9.57
C TYR A 281 0.89 19.15 -8.90
N LYS A 282 1.83 19.72 -8.14
CA LYS A 282 1.62 20.96 -7.36
C LYS A 282 0.29 20.89 -6.63
N THR A 283 0.17 19.92 -5.75
CA THR A 283 -1.07 19.54 -5.08
C THR A 283 -1.53 20.59 -4.08
N GLY A 284 -2.84 20.64 -3.83
CA GLY A 284 -3.44 21.42 -2.76
C GLY A 284 -3.25 20.79 -1.38
N ASN A 285 -4.05 21.24 -0.43
CA ASN A 285 -4.00 20.79 0.97
C ASN A 285 -5.09 19.77 1.33
N VAL A 286 -5.92 19.35 0.37
CA VAL A 286 -7.00 18.38 0.61
C VAL A 286 -6.88 17.22 -0.35
N PHE A 287 -6.68 16.03 0.19
CA PHE A 287 -6.69 14.79 -0.58
C PHE A 287 -7.91 13.98 -0.23
N THR A 288 -8.48 13.30 -1.22
CA THR A 288 -9.58 12.37 -1.02
C THR A 288 -9.24 11.00 -1.61
N ALA A 289 -9.59 9.96 -0.88
CA ALA A 289 -9.28 8.59 -1.24
C ALA A 289 -10.51 7.68 -1.17
N ASP A 290 -10.53 6.71 -2.06
CA ASP A 290 -11.52 5.65 -2.07
C ASP A 290 -10.97 4.44 -2.84
N GLU A 291 -11.51 3.26 -2.58
CA GLU A 291 -11.18 2.10 -3.35
C GLU A 291 -12.37 1.60 -4.17
N THR A 292 -12.05 1.08 -5.33
CA THR A 292 -13.00 0.41 -6.20
C THR A 292 -12.51 -0.99 -6.53
N TYR A 293 -13.31 -1.80 -7.19
CA TYR A 293 -12.93 -3.16 -7.55
C TYR A 293 -13.03 -3.44 -9.04
N ILE A 294 -12.15 -4.29 -9.51
CA ILE A 294 -12.11 -4.89 -10.83
C ILE A 294 -12.09 -6.41 -10.68
N LYS A 295 -12.12 -7.14 -11.80
CA LYS A 295 -11.95 -8.59 -11.83
C LYS A 295 -10.70 -8.97 -12.60
N ILE A 296 -9.86 -9.79 -11.99
CA ILE A 296 -8.72 -10.44 -12.63
C ILE A 296 -8.97 -11.94 -12.58
N ARG A 297 -9.11 -12.59 -13.73
CA ARG A 297 -9.53 -14.01 -13.85
C ARG A 297 -10.79 -14.33 -13.05
N GLY A 298 -11.75 -13.39 -13.05
CA GLY A 298 -12.98 -13.52 -12.28
C GLY A 298 -12.86 -13.22 -10.78
N ILE A 299 -11.63 -13.10 -10.23
CA ILE A 299 -11.37 -12.80 -8.83
C ILE A 299 -11.46 -11.29 -8.59
N LYS A 300 -12.13 -10.91 -7.52
CA LYS A 300 -12.24 -9.51 -7.09
C LYS A 300 -10.88 -8.96 -6.66
N THR A 301 -10.43 -7.92 -7.33
CA THR A 301 -9.18 -7.19 -7.11
C THR A 301 -9.50 -5.72 -6.88
N TYR A 302 -8.72 -5.03 -6.07
CA TYR A 302 -9.00 -3.66 -5.65
C TYR A 302 -8.09 -2.68 -6.37
N ILE A 303 -8.63 -1.49 -6.63
CA ILE A 303 -7.88 -0.31 -7.03
C ILE A 303 -8.08 0.74 -5.97
N TRP A 304 -6.98 1.24 -5.43
CA TRP A 304 -6.94 2.38 -4.55
C TRP A 304 -6.72 3.63 -5.37
N PHE A 305 -7.53 4.64 -5.18
CA PHE A 305 -7.34 5.95 -5.80
C PHE A 305 -7.16 7.01 -4.73
N ILE A 306 -6.20 7.91 -4.96
CA ILE A 306 -6.02 9.14 -4.19
C ILE A 306 -6.03 10.30 -5.18
N MET A 307 -6.84 11.29 -4.88
CA MET A 307 -7.09 12.45 -5.72
C MET A 307 -6.79 13.73 -4.93
N ASP A 308 -6.09 14.66 -5.54
CA ASP A 308 -6.05 16.04 -5.09
C ASP A 308 -7.40 16.71 -5.34
N ALA A 309 -8.04 17.20 -4.29
CA ALA A 309 -9.39 17.77 -4.39
C ALA A 309 -9.42 19.10 -5.12
N ALA A 310 -8.34 19.88 -5.07
CA ALA A 310 -8.27 21.20 -5.71
C ALA A 310 -8.31 21.08 -7.23
N LYS A 311 -7.43 20.27 -7.81
CA LYS A 311 -7.34 20.04 -9.26
C LYS A 311 -8.18 18.87 -9.75
N ARG A 312 -8.63 18.01 -8.83
CA ARG A 312 -9.27 16.73 -9.13
C ARG A 312 -8.39 15.76 -9.93
N SER A 313 -7.07 15.92 -9.81
CA SER A 313 -6.08 15.03 -10.44
C SER A 313 -5.90 13.76 -9.63
N VAL A 314 -5.75 12.62 -10.29
CA VAL A 314 -5.34 11.37 -9.65
C VAL A 314 -3.85 11.44 -9.37
N ILE A 315 -3.48 11.48 -8.10
CA ILE A 315 -2.10 11.64 -7.63
C ILE A 315 -1.52 10.36 -7.05
N GLY A 316 -2.37 9.41 -6.70
CA GLY A 316 -1.98 8.07 -6.24
C GLY A 316 -2.94 7.01 -6.73
N TYR A 317 -2.42 5.87 -7.16
CA TYR A 317 -3.21 4.72 -7.55
C TYR A 317 -2.45 3.42 -7.39
N GLN A 318 -3.14 2.36 -6.96
CA GLN A 318 -2.53 1.05 -6.74
C GLN A 318 -3.53 -0.07 -7.02
N VAL A 319 -3.13 -1.05 -7.83
CA VAL A 319 -3.87 -2.31 -8.01
C VAL A 319 -3.40 -3.33 -6.98
N SER A 320 -4.32 -4.01 -6.31
CA SER A 320 -3.98 -5.02 -5.31
C SER A 320 -5.01 -6.15 -5.27
N ASP A 321 -4.54 -7.36 -5.03
CA ASP A 321 -5.35 -8.55 -4.78
C ASP A 321 -6.06 -8.53 -3.43
N ASN A 322 -5.67 -7.63 -2.53
CA ASN A 322 -6.24 -7.50 -1.20
C ASN A 322 -6.59 -6.05 -0.87
N ARG A 323 -7.51 -5.88 0.08
CA ARG A 323 -7.93 -4.60 0.62
C ARG A 323 -7.22 -4.34 1.96
N GLY A 324 -5.89 -4.43 1.96
CA GLY A 324 -5.06 -4.29 3.17
C GLY A 324 -4.44 -2.91 3.31
N VAL A 325 -3.70 -2.72 4.42
CA VAL A 325 -2.99 -1.47 4.71
C VAL A 325 -1.80 -1.27 3.77
N GLY A 326 -1.10 -2.35 3.39
CA GLY A 326 0.06 -2.26 2.50
C GLY A 326 -0.25 -1.57 1.16
N PRO A 327 -1.27 -2.01 0.40
CA PRO A 327 -1.69 -1.31 -0.82
C PRO A 327 -2.13 0.14 -0.60
N CYS A 328 -2.79 0.44 0.52
CA CYS A 328 -3.15 1.81 0.89
C CYS A 328 -1.90 2.67 1.05
N ILE A 329 -0.88 2.18 1.77
CA ILE A 329 0.40 2.87 1.94
C ILE A 329 1.07 3.11 0.58
N LEU A 330 1.08 2.12 -0.32
CA LEU A 330 1.68 2.29 -1.64
C LEU A 330 0.99 3.38 -2.47
N ALA A 331 -0.34 3.47 -2.41
CA ALA A 331 -1.09 4.54 -3.06
C ALA A 331 -0.78 5.91 -2.41
N MET A 332 -0.73 6.00 -1.08
CA MET A 332 -0.35 7.22 -0.36
C MET A 332 1.09 7.63 -0.65
N ARG A 333 2.02 6.67 -0.69
CA ARG A 333 3.42 6.91 -1.07
C ARG A 333 3.51 7.59 -2.44
N MET A 334 2.73 7.13 -3.41
CA MET A 334 2.67 7.75 -4.71
C MET A 334 2.13 9.18 -4.64
N ALA A 335 1.06 9.40 -3.87
CA ALA A 335 0.45 10.71 -3.70
C ALA A 335 1.36 11.73 -2.99
N PHE A 336 2.16 11.27 -2.03
CA PHE A 336 3.06 12.12 -1.24
C PHE A 336 4.48 12.25 -1.81
N ARG A 337 4.77 11.59 -2.94
CA ARG A 337 6.13 11.44 -3.49
C ARG A 337 6.92 12.74 -3.62
N HIS A 338 6.27 13.84 -4.01
CA HIS A 338 6.93 15.13 -4.22
C HIS A 338 6.81 16.08 -3.02
N LEU A 339 6.16 15.66 -1.94
CA LEU A 339 6.03 16.44 -0.73
C LEU A 339 7.24 16.20 0.17
N LYS A 340 7.91 17.28 0.59
CA LYS A 340 8.95 17.23 1.64
C LYS A 340 8.33 17.22 3.03
N GLU A 341 7.16 17.83 3.15
CA GLU A 341 6.31 17.90 4.34
C GLU A 341 4.86 18.15 3.90
N LEU A 342 3.91 17.88 4.78
CA LEU A 342 2.51 18.13 4.48
C LEU A 342 2.20 19.62 4.45
N PRO A 343 1.34 20.09 3.55
CA PRO A 343 0.89 21.47 3.51
C PRO A 343 0.20 21.89 4.81
N LYS A 344 0.23 23.18 5.14
CA LYS A 344 -0.55 23.72 6.26
C LYS A 344 -2.04 23.40 6.07
N ASN A 345 -2.70 23.03 7.16
CA ASN A 345 -4.12 22.63 7.18
C ASN A 345 -4.43 21.45 6.25
N PHE A 346 -3.48 20.52 6.13
CA PHE A 346 -3.69 19.31 5.33
C PHE A 346 -4.85 18.47 5.87
N LYS A 347 -5.71 18.02 4.96
CA LYS A 347 -6.82 17.11 5.26
C LYS A 347 -6.81 15.92 4.33
N PHE A 348 -6.95 14.74 4.89
CA PHE A 348 -7.08 13.51 4.13
C PHE A 348 -8.47 12.91 4.39
N ILE A 349 -9.30 12.86 3.35
CA ILE A 349 -10.70 12.47 3.44
C ILE A 349 -10.87 11.07 2.83
N ALA A 350 -11.42 10.15 3.60
CA ALA A 350 -11.69 8.79 3.15
C ALA A 350 -12.97 8.24 3.79
N ASP A 351 -13.35 7.01 3.42
CA ASP A 351 -14.40 6.30 4.13
C ASP A 351 -13.91 5.79 5.50
N GLY A 352 -14.82 5.16 6.27
CA GLY A 352 -14.48 4.60 7.59
C GLY A 352 -13.63 3.34 7.54
N TYR A 353 -12.94 3.03 6.44
CA TYR A 353 -12.14 1.84 6.33
C TYR A 353 -10.82 1.96 7.09
N SER A 354 -10.53 0.96 7.91
CA SER A 354 -9.43 0.97 8.88
C SER A 354 -8.01 1.00 8.27
N ALA A 355 -7.85 0.73 6.98
CA ALA A 355 -6.55 0.79 6.32
C ALA A 355 -6.00 2.23 6.28
N TYR A 356 -6.85 3.23 6.15
CA TYR A 356 -6.42 4.63 6.06
C TYR A 356 -5.79 5.15 7.35
N PRO A 357 -6.41 5.03 8.53
CA PRO A 357 -5.79 5.45 9.79
C PRO A 357 -4.50 4.70 10.09
N LEU A 358 -4.45 3.39 9.79
CA LEU A 358 -3.21 2.62 9.97
C LEU A 358 -2.10 3.09 9.05
N ALA A 359 -2.41 3.40 7.80
CA ALA A 359 -1.45 3.94 6.86
C ALA A 359 -0.93 5.31 7.31
N ALA A 360 -1.82 6.22 7.75
CA ALA A 360 -1.43 7.53 8.29
C ALA A 360 -0.48 7.39 9.49
N GLN A 361 -0.72 6.43 10.37
CA GLN A 361 0.14 6.16 11.50
C GLN A 361 1.52 5.64 11.08
N GLU A 362 1.59 4.77 10.06
CA GLU A 362 2.87 4.29 9.54
C GLU A 362 3.70 5.42 8.90
N PHE A 363 3.05 6.35 8.19
CA PHE A 363 3.72 7.55 7.67
C PHE A 363 4.26 8.43 8.79
N PHE A 364 3.46 8.71 9.82
CA PHE A 364 3.93 9.45 10.99
C PHE A 364 5.12 8.75 11.67
N HIS A 365 5.06 7.44 11.79
CA HIS A 365 6.10 6.64 12.39
C HIS A 365 7.43 6.70 11.62
N GLU A 366 7.37 6.72 10.29
CA GLU A 366 8.57 6.75 9.44
C GLU A 366 9.14 8.18 9.31
N PHE A 367 8.30 9.20 9.16
CA PHE A 367 8.71 10.57 8.83
C PHE A 367 8.50 11.59 9.96
N GLY A 368 7.91 11.18 11.08
CA GLY A 368 7.62 12.05 12.20
C GLY A 368 6.57 13.12 11.90
N ASP A 369 6.71 14.29 12.55
CA ASP A 369 5.72 15.38 12.46
C ASP A 369 5.53 15.96 11.07
N LYS A 370 6.47 15.77 10.15
CA LYS A 370 6.37 16.23 8.76
C LYS A 370 5.22 15.57 8.00
N PHE A 371 4.87 14.33 8.39
CA PHE A 371 3.77 13.56 7.79
C PHE A 371 2.77 13.11 8.87
N LYS A 372 2.49 14.00 9.81
CA LYS A 372 1.46 13.79 10.82
C LYS A 372 0.13 14.30 10.30
N PHE A 373 -0.83 13.41 10.08
CA PHE A 373 -2.19 13.75 9.69
C PHE A 373 -3.19 12.74 10.22
N GLU A 374 -4.42 13.20 10.35
CA GLU A 374 -5.55 12.38 10.73
C GLU A 374 -6.46 12.16 9.52
N ILE A 375 -7.15 11.02 9.51
CA ILE A 375 -8.11 10.72 8.47
C ILE A 375 -9.46 11.30 8.86
N THR A 376 -9.95 12.24 8.06
CA THR A 376 -11.34 12.72 8.15
C THR A 376 -12.25 11.66 7.51
N GLN A 377 -12.97 10.92 8.35
CA GLN A 377 -13.83 9.83 7.90
C GLN A 377 -15.22 10.36 7.53
N VAL A 378 -15.64 10.13 6.28
CA VAL A 378 -16.99 10.42 5.80
C VAL A 378 -17.68 9.09 5.48
N ILE A 379 -18.58 8.67 6.37
CA ILE A 379 -19.27 7.37 6.27
C ILE A 379 -20.64 7.58 5.61
N GLY A 380 -20.77 7.05 4.39
CA GLY A 380 -21.99 7.16 3.60
C GLY A 380 -22.21 8.55 2.99
N LEU A 381 -23.28 8.67 2.21
CA LEU A 381 -23.66 9.94 1.56
C LEU A 381 -24.85 10.62 2.23
N THR A 382 -25.46 9.95 3.21
CA THR A 382 -26.72 10.37 3.83
C THR A 382 -26.60 10.73 5.31
N ASN A 383 -25.43 10.52 5.94
CA ASN A 383 -25.22 10.88 7.33
C ASN A 383 -25.32 12.39 7.54
N ASP A 384 -26.05 12.81 8.56
CA ASP A 384 -26.37 14.20 8.83
C ASP A 384 -25.51 14.87 9.92
N ASP A 385 -24.42 14.20 10.33
CA ASP A 385 -23.42 14.80 11.22
C ASP A 385 -22.68 15.97 10.53
N GLU A 386 -22.19 16.92 11.32
CA GLU A 386 -21.54 18.14 10.81
C GLU A 386 -20.32 17.84 9.95
N VAL A 387 -19.50 16.87 10.36
CA VAL A 387 -18.28 16.47 9.63
C VAL A 387 -18.67 15.89 8.26
N SER A 388 -19.66 15.00 8.22
CA SER A 388 -20.14 14.42 6.96
C SER A 388 -20.73 15.48 6.04
N LYS A 389 -21.45 16.47 6.55
CA LYS A 389 -21.99 17.59 5.76
C LYS A 389 -20.89 18.43 5.15
N GLU A 390 -19.87 18.81 5.94
CA GLU A 390 -18.75 19.63 5.48
C GLU A 390 -17.90 18.91 4.40
N PHE A 391 -17.58 17.63 4.62
CA PHE A 391 -16.64 16.91 3.77
C PHE A 391 -17.27 16.02 2.68
N ARG A 392 -18.61 15.88 2.66
CA ARG A 392 -19.36 15.13 1.64
C ARG A 392 -19.03 15.54 0.19
N PRO A 393 -18.84 16.81 -0.17
CA PRO A 393 -18.48 17.20 -1.53
C PRO A 393 -17.20 16.52 -2.01
N TYR A 394 -16.20 16.38 -1.14
CA TYR A 394 -14.91 15.72 -1.46
C TYR A 394 -15.09 14.22 -1.65
N LYS A 395 -15.89 13.57 -0.81
CA LYS A 395 -16.24 12.16 -0.99
C LYS A 395 -16.96 11.92 -2.30
N GLN A 396 -17.88 12.79 -2.69
CA GLN A 396 -18.57 12.72 -3.98
C GLN A 396 -17.61 12.86 -5.18
N MET A 397 -16.52 13.63 -5.05
CA MET A 397 -15.53 13.76 -6.12
C MET A 397 -14.86 12.42 -6.43
N ILE A 398 -14.36 11.73 -5.40
CA ILE A 398 -13.68 10.45 -5.60
C ILE A 398 -14.66 9.35 -6.04
N GLU A 399 -15.90 9.36 -5.58
CA GLU A 399 -16.93 8.44 -6.06
C GLU A 399 -17.29 8.66 -7.55
N ARG A 400 -17.28 9.92 -8.01
CA ARG A 400 -17.42 10.25 -9.44
C ARG A 400 -16.24 9.76 -10.26
N LEU A 401 -15.01 9.86 -9.72
CA LEU A 401 -13.82 9.28 -10.31
C LEU A 401 -14.00 7.78 -10.50
N ASN A 402 -14.38 7.07 -9.44
CA ASN A 402 -14.63 5.63 -9.46
C ASN A 402 -15.69 5.24 -10.49
N ARG A 403 -16.78 5.99 -10.58
CA ARG A 403 -17.83 5.77 -11.61
C ARG A 403 -17.28 5.98 -13.01
N THR A 404 -16.47 7.02 -13.24
CA THR A 404 -15.86 7.31 -14.53
C THR A 404 -14.90 6.20 -14.96
N TYR A 405 -14.06 5.73 -14.05
CA TYR A 405 -13.16 4.60 -14.31
C TYR A 405 -13.96 3.31 -14.62
N LYS A 406 -14.98 3.00 -13.81
CA LYS A 406 -15.82 1.82 -14.02
C LYS A 406 -16.56 1.82 -15.35
N ALA A 407 -16.96 2.97 -15.85
CA ALA A 407 -17.58 3.08 -17.17
C ALA A 407 -16.62 2.65 -18.29
N SER A 408 -15.32 2.97 -18.18
CA SER A 408 -14.28 2.50 -19.08
C SER A 408 -13.98 1.01 -18.86
N TYR A 409 -13.80 0.59 -17.62
CA TYR A 409 -13.45 -0.77 -17.24
C TYR A 409 -14.51 -1.81 -17.66
N ARG A 410 -15.81 -1.51 -17.52
CA ARG A 410 -16.91 -2.45 -17.86
C ARG A 410 -16.79 -3.02 -19.28
N LYS A 411 -16.21 -2.28 -20.21
CA LYS A 411 -16.02 -2.69 -21.62
C LYS A 411 -14.89 -3.70 -21.82
N THR A 412 -14.02 -3.87 -20.81
CA THR A 412 -12.91 -4.85 -20.84
C THR A 412 -13.34 -6.25 -20.40
N ASN A 413 -14.46 -6.38 -19.67
CA ASN A 413 -14.93 -7.63 -19.06
C ASN A 413 -13.95 -8.29 -18.07
N GLY A 414 -12.98 -7.52 -17.53
CA GLY A 414 -11.94 -8.01 -16.64
C GLY A 414 -10.57 -8.14 -17.30
N PHE A 415 -9.60 -8.59 -16.52
CA PHE A 415 -8.21 -8.77 -16.94
C PHE A 415 -7.75 -10.21 -16.68
N ASP A 416 -6.78 -10.68 -17.47
CA ASP A 416 -6.17 -12.00 -17.30
C ASP A 416 -5.09 -12.02 -16.22
N ASN A 417 -4.46 -10.88 -15.94
CA ASN A 417 -3.39 -10.76 -14.95
C ASN A 417 -3.33 -9.35 -14.38
N ILE A 418 -2.58 -9.20 -13.28
CA ILE A 418 -2.41 -7.94 -12.57
C ILE A 418 -1.65 -6.90 -13.39
N ASP A 419 -0.70 -7.35 -14.22
CA ASP A 419 0.07 -6.45 -15.07
C ASP A 419 -0.81 -5.79 -16.13
N GLY A 420 -1.72 -6.56 -16.74
CA GLY A 420 -2.68 -6.03 -17.69
C GLY A 420 -3.60 -4.98 -17.09
N ALA A 421 -4.02 -5.18 -15.84
CA ALA A 421 -4.80 -4.21 -15.08
C ALA A 421 -3.96 -2.94 -14.77
N ASN A 422 -2.69 -3.11 -14.38
CA ASN A 422 -1.78 -1.99 -14.12
C ASN A 422 -1.50 -1.16 -15.38
N TYR A 423 -1.30 -1.82 -16.54
CA TYR A 423 -1.08 -1.11 -17.80
C TYR A 423 -2.32 -0.32 -18.24
N ASP A 424 -3.51 -0.91 -18.16
CA ASP A 424 -4.75 -0.23 -18.50
C ASP A 424 -5.03 0.95 -17.57
N LEU A 425 -4.83 0.76 -16.27
CA LEU A 425 -5.00 1.81 -15.26
C LEU A 425 -4.03 2.98 -15.47
N ALA A 426 -2.75 2.70 -15.72
CA ALA A 426 -1.76 3.75 -15.95
C ALA A 426 -2.10 4.61 -17.19
N LEU A 427 -2.54 3.98 -18.29
CA LEU A 427 -3.00 4.71 -19.48
C LEU A 427 -4.27 5.52 -19.21
N TRP A 428 -5.20 4.94 -18.44
CA TRP A 428 -6.42 5.64 -18.08
C TRP A 428 -6.13 6.87 -17.20
N VAL A 429 -5.23 6.75 -16.22
CA VAL A 429 -4.80 7.88 -15.38
C VAL A 429 -4.08 8.95 -16.20
N ALA A 430 -3.20 8.53 -17.10
CA ALA A 430 -2.52 9.44 -18.04
C ALA A 430 -3.53 10.24 -18.89
N TYR A 431 -4.50 9.56 -19.47
CA TYR A 431 -5.58 10.21 -20.21
C TYR A 431 -6.40 11.15 -19.32
N TYR A 432 -6.84 10.67 -18.16
CA TYR A 432 -7.66 11.41 -17.21
C TYR A 432 -6.98 12.71 -16.75
N ASN A 433 -5.71 12.65 -16.40
CA ASN A 433 -4.97 13.78 -15.85
C ASN A 433 -4.48 14.78 -16.88
N PHE A 434 -4.06 14.32 -18.08
CA PHE A 434 -3.30 15.15 -19.00
C PHE A 434 -3.96 15.38 -20.36
N LEU A 435 -4.90 14.53 -20.78
CA LEU A 435 -5.46 14.59 -22.12
C LEU A 435 -6.96 14.82 -22.16
N ARG A 436 -7.67 14.41 -21.12
CA ARG A 436 -9.13 14.52 -21.05
C ARG A 436 -9.57 15.93 -20.70
N PRO A 437 -10.49 16.55 -21.48
CA PRO A 437 -11.16 17.78 -21.08
C PRO A 437 -12.13 17.56 -19.90
N HIS A 438 -12.14 18.45 -18.94
CA HIS A 438 -13.00 18.36 -17.76
C HIS A 438 -13.96 19.55 -17.66
N LYS A 439 -15.25 19.30 -17.55
CA LYS A 439 -16.27 20.35 -17.45
C LYS A 439 -16.01 21.33 -16.31
N HIS A 440 -15.56 20.84 -15.13
CA HIS A 440 -15.27 21.67 -13.97
C HIS A 440 -14.03 22.58 -14.15
N ASN A 441 -13.17 22.28 -15.13
CA ASN A 441 -12.00 23.07 -15.50
C ASN A 441 -12.23 23.76 -16.86
N ASN A 442 -13.43 24.21 -17.14
CA ASN A 442 -13.80 24.91 -18.39
C ASN A 442 -13.39 24.14 -19.65
N TYR A 443 -13.58 22.80 -19.65
CA TYR A 443 -13.17 21.88 -20.71
C TYR A 443 -11.67 21.85 -21.01
N LYS A 444 -10.84 22.34 -20.09
CA LYS A 444 -9.39 22.15 -20.14
C LYS A 444 -8.99 20.83 -19.47
N VAL A 445 -7.74 20.39 -19.69
CA VAL A 445 -7.12 19.28 -18.99
C VAL A 445 -6.82 19.65 -17.52
N LEU A 446 -6.69 18.66 -16.64
CA LEU A 446 -6.40 18.90 -15.21
C LEU A 446 -4.99 19.42 -14.98
N ASN A 447 -4.03 18.89 -15.72
CA ASN A 447 -2.62 19.26 -15.65
C ASN A 447 -2.15 19.67 -17.04
N GLU A 448 -1.91 20.96 -17.20
CA GLU A 448 -1.40 21.51 -18.44
C GLU A 448 0.11 21.23 -18.54
N VAL A 449 0.54 20.67 -19.65
CA VAL A 449 1.94 20.45 -20.00
C VAL A 449 2.17 21.16 -21.32
N GLU A 450 3.06 22.14 -21.34
CA GLU A 450 3.29 23.01 -22.49
C GLU A 450 3.55 22.23 -23.79
N MET A 451 4.36 21.19 -23.72
CA MET A 451 4.64 20.34 -24.88
C MET A 451 3.38 19.66 -25.44
N LEU A 452 2.44 19.26 -24.59
CA LEU A 452 1.20 18.61 -25.06
C LEU A 452 0.25 19.60 -25.73
N SER A 453 0.33 20.89 -25.42
CA SER A 453 -0.47 21.93 -26.04
C SER A 453 -0.01 22.29 -27.47
N GLN A 454 1.21 21.86 -27.84
CA GLN A 454 1.73 22.03 -29.21
C GLN A 454 1.03 21.10 -30.24
N ALA A 455 0.33 20.07 -29.77
CA ALA A 455 -0.40 19.19 -30.66
C ALA A 455 -1.90 19.52 -30.71
N ASP A 456 -2.44 19.75 -31.89
CA ASP A 456 -3.86 20.02 -32.11
C ASP A 456 -4.71 18.74 -32.02
N THR A 457 -4.14 17.61 -32.41
CA THR A 457 -4.85 16.33 -32.46
C THR A 457 -4.56 15.46 -31.26
N MET A 458 -5.54 14.62 -30.88
CA MET A 458 -5.35 13.64 -29.80
C MET A 458 -4.23 12.64 -30.11
N LEU A 459 -4.05 12.32 -31.37
CA LEU A 459 -2.97 11.44 -31.83
C LEU A 459 -1.60 12.03 -31.55
N GLY A 460 -1.42 13.30 -31.90
CA GLY A 460 -0.18 14.05 -31.60
C GLY A 460 0.07 14.15 -30.08
N LYS A 461 -0.98 14.40 -29.30
CA LYS A 461 -0.88 14.45 -27.82
C LYS A 461 -0.41 13.11 -27.23
N TRP A 462 -0.91 11.98 -27.72
CA TRP A 462 -0.41 10.67 -27.28
C TRP A 462 1.06 10.44 -27.67
N GLN A 463 1.47 10.86 -28.86
CA GLN A 463 2.87 10.76 -29.29
C GLN A 463 3.81 11.56 -28.40
N LEU A 464 3.43 12.82 -28.12
CA LEU A 464 4.19 13.69 -27.22
C LEU A 464 4.23 13.16 -25.79
N LEU A 465 3.14 12.60 -25.28
CA LEU A 465 3.09 12.00 -23.95
C LEU A 465 4.01 10.77 -23.84
N ILE A 466 4.07 9.93 -24.88
CA ILE A 466 5.02 8.82 -24.97
C ILE A 466 6.47 9.36 -24.97
N PHE A 467 6.73 10.41 -25.75
CA PHE A 467 8.04 11.04 -25.79
C PHE A 467 8.47 11.59 -24.44
N LEU A 468 7.58 12.30 -23.72
CA LEU A 468 7.82 12.78 -22.35
C LEU A 468 8.14 11.62 -21.40
N GLY A 469 7.41 10.53 -21.52
CA GLY A 469 7.69 9.32 -20.75
C GLY A 469 9.07 8.74 -21.05
N GLN A 470 9.47 8.68 -22.32
CA GLN A 470 10.80 8.23 -22.70
C GLN A 470 11.91 9.12 -22.15
N GLN A 471 11.73 10.45 -22.19
CA GLN A 471 12.67 11.38 -21.60
C GLN A 471 12.76 11.19 -20.07
N THR A 472 11.64 11.00 -19.41
CA THR A 472 11.61 10.73 -17.96
C THR A 472 12.38 9.45 -17.63
N ILE A 473 12.23 8.38 -18.40
CA ILE A 473 12.97 7.13 -18.21
C ILE A 473 14.48 7.37 -18.33
N LEU A 474 14.90 8.11 -19.36
CA LEU A 474 16.31 8.43 -19.55
C LEU A 474 16.86 9.24 -18.37
N ASN A 475 16.17 10.28 -17.94
CA ASN A 475 16.57 11.11 -16.82
C ASN A 475 16.69 10.29 -15.52
N LEU A 476 15.72 9.41 -15.24
CA LEU A 476 15.75 8.53 -14.08
C LEU A 476 16.89 7.52 -14.13
N GLN A 477 17.21 6.98 -15.32
CA GLN A 477 18.32 6.04 -15.50
C GLN A 477 19.69 6.70 -15.37
N HIS A 478 19.81 7.98 -15.71
CA HIS A 478 21.04 8.76 -15.56
C HIS A 478 21.19 9.39 -14.17
N GLY A 479 20.22 9.21 -13.27
CA GLY A 479 20.27 9.77 -11.91
C GLY A 479 20.03 11.29 -11.86
N GLU A 480 19.61 11.90 -12.95
CA GLU A 480 19.24 13.30 -13.01
C GLU A 480 17.83 13.47 -12.41
N ALA A 481 17.74 14.26 -11.32
CA ALA A 481 16.44 14.69 -10.82
C ALA A 481 15.77 15.51 -11.93
N SER A 482 14.71 14.97 -12.53
CA SER A 482 13.97 15.67 -13.60
C SER A 482 13.33 16.91 -13.02
N ASN A 483 13.92 18.07 -13.27
CA ASN A 483 13.23 19.35 -13.22
C ASN A 483 12.29 19.44 -14.43
N CYS A 484 11.26 18.60 -14.44
CA CYS A 484 10.14 18.76 -15.36
C CYS A 484 9.10 19.64 -14.68
N SER A 485 9.36 20.93 -14.69
CA SER A 485 8.38 21.99 -14.42
C SER A 485 7.51 22.25 -15.65
#